data_6b8c1c6b985fb2ef76269a192d675492
#
_entry.id   6b8c1c6b985fb2ef76269a192d675492
#
_cell.length_a   1.000
_cell.length_b   1.000
_cell.length_c   1.000
_cell.angle_alpha   90.00
_cell.angle_beta   90.00
_cell.angle_gamma   90.00
#
_symmetry.space_group_name_H-M   'P 1'
#
loop_
_entity.id
_entity.type
_entity.pdbx_description
1 polymer ?
#
loop_
_entity_poly.entity_id
_entity_poly.type
_entity_poly.pdbx_seq_one_letter_code
_entity_poly.pdbx_strand_id
1 'polypeptide(L)'
;FLYVSVGSEMCIRDRPLFEFSGACGGCGETPYIKAISQLFGDRMMVANATGCTSIYSGSAPSTPYCKNADGRGPAWANSLFEDNAEFGLGMHVGVEKLRDRVQETMEKAIANCTKCSEELKAVMKEWIENRGSSAKSAEVTARLIPLLEACGCDYCKEILEHKDWLVKKSQWIIGGDGWGYDIGYGGVDHVLATGQDVNI
;
A
#
# COMPACT_ATOMS: atom_id res chain seq x y z
N PHE A 1 -28.83 4.24 -18.83
CA PHE A 1 -27.96 3.65 -17.81
C PHE A 1 -28.73 3.51 -16.50
N LEU A 2 -29.14 2.29 -16.17
CA LEU A 2 -29.72 1.97 -14.88
C LEU A 2 -28.57 1.83 -13.86
N TYR A 3 -28.40 2.84 -13.04
CA TYR A 3 -27.51 2.77 -11.90
C TYR A 3 -28.23 2.08 -10.74
N VAL A 4 -27.76 0.91 -10.35
CA VAL A 4 -28.20 0.23 -9.13
C VAL A 4 -27.50 0.89 -7.95
N SER A 5 -28.29 1.47 -7.07
CA SER A 5 -27.91 2.57 -6.19
C SER A 5 -26.94 2.30 -5.03
N VAL A 6 -26.60 1.08 -4.69
CA VAL A 6 -25.67 0.82 -3.55
C VAL A 6 -24.28 0.41 -4.03
N GLY A 7 -24.18 -0.28 -5.15
CA GLY A 7 -22.91 -0.61 -5.78
C GLY A 7 -22.28 0.51 -6.58
N SER A 8 -23.11 1.43 -7.12
CA SER A 8 -22.64 2.50 -7.99
C SER A 8 -21.96 3.67 -7.27
N GLU A 9 -22.37 3.97 -6.05
CA GLU A 9 -21.68 5.02 -5.27
C GLU A 9 -20.27 4.59 -4.84
N MET A 10 -20.07 3.32 -4.50
CA MET A 10 -18.73 2.77 -4.28
C MET A 10 -17.90 2.79 -5.57
N CYS A 11 -18.47 2.39 -6.70
CA CYS A 11 -17.77 2.38 -7.98
C CYS A 11 -17.42 3.79 -8.51
N ILE A 12 -18.18 4.82 -8.14
CA ILE A 12 -17.88 6.21 -8.53
C ILE A 12 -16.82 6.82 -7.62
N ARG A 13 -16.78 6.45 -6.33
CA ARG A 13 -15.76 6.89 -5.39
C ARG A 13 -14.42 6.24 -5.63
N ASP A 14 -14.42 4.96 -5.98
CA ASP A 14 -13.23 4.16 -6.17
C ASP A 14 -12.89 4.08 -7.67
N ARG A 15 -12.43 5.20 -8.22
CA ARG A 15 -11.91 5.24 -9.58
C ARG A 15 -10.71 4.29 -9.70
N PRO A 16 -10.64 3.43 -10.74
CA PRO A 16 -9.44 2.67 -11.01
C PRO A 16 -8.24 3.60 -11.19
N LEU A 17 -7.15 3.32 -10.47
CA LEU A 17 -5.92 4.08 -10.59
C LEU A 17 -4.96 3.47 -11.62
N PHE A 18 -5.52 2.76 -12.58
CA PHE A 18 -4.92 2.26 -13.81
C PHE A 18 -5.84 2.67 -14.96
N GLU A 19 -5.52 3.80 -15.62
CA GLU A 19 -6.47 4.51 -16.48
C GLU A 19 -6.70 3.84 -17.84
N PHE A 20 -5.65 3.29 -18.45
CA PHE A 20 -5.69 2.67 -19.78
C PHE A 20 -4.78 1.46 -19.85
N SER A 21 -5.07 0.55 -20.78
CA SER A 21 -4.18 -0.58 -21.08
C SER A 21 -3.24 -0.20 -22.22
N GLY A 22 -1.94 -0.20 -21.95
CA GLY A 22 -0.89 -0.09 -22.95
C GLY A 22 -0.40 -1.45 -23.49
N ALA A 23 -1.06 -2.54 -23.08
CA ALA A 23 -0.75 -3.91 -23.51
C ALA A 23 -1.36 -4.24 -24.88
N CYS A 24 -1.08 -5.45 -25.38
CA CYS A 24 -1.63 -5.94 -26.62
C CYS A 24 -3.17 -6.00 -26.61
N GLY A 25 -3.80 -5.88 -27.75
CA GLY A 25 -5.23 -6.06 -27.89
C GLY A 25 -5.67 -7.44 -27.36
N GLY A 26 -6.62 -7.45 -26.42
CA GLY A 26 -7.10 -8.67 -25.79
C GLY A 26 -6.22 -9.23 -24.68
N CYS A 27 -5.25 -8.47 -24.15
CA CYS A 27 -4.47 -8.87 -22.98
C CYS A 27 -5.38 -9.15 -21.78
N GLY A 28 -5.29 -10.35 -21.21
CA GLY A 28 -6.11 -10.78 -20.07
C GLY A 28 -5.63 -10.24 -18.72
N GLU A 29 -4.42 -9.69 -18.64
CA GLU A 29 -3.79 -9.25 -17.39
C GLU A 29 -4.27 -7.86 -16.96
N THR A 30 -4.32 -6.90 -17.87
CA THR A 30 -4.62 -5.50 -17.55
C THR A 30 -6.00 -5.26 -16.93
N PRO A 31 -7.06 -6.04 -17.22
CA PRO A 31 -8.33 -5.95 -16.49
C PRO A 31 -8.20 -6.25 -15.01
N TYR A 32 -7.38 -7.21 -14.61
CA TYR A 32 -7.11 -7.53 -13.20
C TYR A 32 -6.33 -6.42 -12.52
N ILE A 33 -5.29 -5.89 -13.17
CA ILE A 33 -4.53 -4.74 -12.66
C ILE A 33 -5.46 -3.54 -12.44
N LYS A 34 -6.37 -3.29 -13.38
CA LYS A 34 -7.38 -2.25 -13.24
C LYS A 34 -8.28 -2.48 -12.02
N ALA A 35 -8.78 -3.70 -11.83
CA ALA A 35 -9.64 -4.04 -10.70
C ALA A 35 -8.93 -3.90 -9.36
N ILE A 36 -7.70 -4.42 -9.21
CA ILE A 36 -6.94 -4.29 -7.96
C ILE A 36 -6.54 -2.84 -7.68
N SER A 37 -6.23 -2.05 -8.70
CA SER A 37 -5.95 -0.62 -8.53
C SER A 37 -7.17 0.19 -8.10
N GLN A 38 -8.38 -0.26 -8.43
CA GLN A 38 -9.62 0.33 -7.93
C GLN A 38 -9.85 0.03 -6.44
N LEU A 39 -9.50 -1.17 -6.00
CA LEU A 39 -9.73 -1.62 -4.62
C LEU A 39 -8.64 -1.19 -3.64
N PHE A 40 -7.41 -1.11 -4.11
CA PHE A 40 -6.22 -0.93 -3.25
C PHE A 40 -5.34 0.26 -3.67
N GLY A 41 -5.61 0.89 -4.80
CA GLY A 41 -4.69 1.82 -5.46
C GLY A 41 -4.20 2.99 -4.60
N ASP A 42 -5.00 3.50 -3.68
CA ASP A 42 -4.64 4.58 -2.75
C ASP A 42 -3.53 4.21 -1.75
N ARG A 43 -3.33 2.92 -1.51
CA ARG A 43 -2.36 2.35 -0.56
C ARG A 43 -1.53 1.21 -1.13
N MET A 44 -1.60 1.02 -2.45
CA MET A 44 -0.96 -0.07 -3.18
C MET A 44 0.53 0.20 -3.38
N MET A 45 1.35 -0.80 -3.09
CA MET A 45 2.77 -0.82 -3.43
C MET A 45 3.01 -1.99 -4.38
N VAL A 46 3.67 -1.72 -5.49
CA VAL A 46 3.90 -2.70 -6.56
C VAL A 46 5.40 -2.92 -6.74
N ALA A 47 5.83 -4.16 -6.51
CA ALA A 47 7.08 -4.70 -7.01
C ALA A 47 6.80 -5.40 -8.33
N ASN A 48 7.41 -4.95 -9.41
CA ASN A 48 7.11 -5.41 -10.74
C ASN A 48 8.30 -6.11 -11.38
N ALA A 49 8.12 -7.33 -11.91
CA ALA A 49 9.14 -8.02 -12.66
C ALA A 49 9.30 -7.42 -14.05
N THR A 50 10.54 -7.30 -14.52
CA THR A 50 10.83 -6.87 -15.90
C THR A 50 10.17 -7.83 -16.89
N GLY A 51 9.41 -7.30 -17.83
CA GLY A 51 8.63 -8.05 -18.83
C GLY A 51 7.51 -7.20 -19.41
N CYS A 52 6.43 -7.83 -19.88
CA CYS A 52 5.27 -7.11 -20.41
C CYS A 52 4.66 -6.15 -19.38
N THR A 53 4.60 -6.55 -18.14
CA THR A 53 4.10 -5.72 -17.03
C THR A 53 4.91 -4.45 -16.82
N SER A 54 6.22 -4.48 -17.03
CA SER A 54 7.06 -3.28 -16.98
C SER A 54 6.88 -2.40 -18.21
N ILE A 55 6.69 -3.00 -19.38
CA ILE A 55 6.57 -2.25 -20.63
C ILE A 55 5.28 -1.42 -20.64
N TYR A 56 4.13 -1.99 -20.33
CA TYR A 56 2.88 -1.23 -20.32
C TYR A 56 2.70 -0.34 -19.08
N SER A 57 3.46 -0.58 -18.00
CA SER A 57 3.30 0.18 -16.74
C SER A 57 4.29 1.33 -16.58
N GLY A 58 5.52 1.22 -17.09
CA GLY A 58 6.55 2.21 -16.78
C GLY A 58 7.61 2.44 -17.87
N SER A 59 7.79 1.53 -18.83
CA SER A 59 8.81 1.66 -19.87
C SER A 59 8.32 2.41 -21.12
N ALA A 60 7.02 2.49 -21.32
CA ALA A 60 6.42 3.33 -22.35
C ALA A 60 6.50 4.82 -21.95
N PRO A 61 6.41 5.77 -22.90
CA PRO A 61 6.47 7.20 -22.59
C PRO A 61 5.32 7.68 -21.68
N SER A 62 4.27 6.88 -21.52
CA SER A 62 3.14 7.14 -20.63
C SER A 62 2.92 5.97 -19.69
N THR A 63 2.68 6.27 -18.41
CA THR A 63 2.27 5.27 -17.42
C THR A 63 0.76 5.28 -17.24
N PRO A 64 0.09 4.11 -17.19
CA PRO A 64 -1.35 4.04 -16.92
C PRO A 64 -1.69 4.29 -15.44
N TYR A 65 -0.75 4.16 -14.52
CA TYR A 65 -0.98 4.43 -13.11
C TYR A 65 -1.15 5.93 -12.84
N CYS A 66 -2.14 6.27 -12.03
CA CYS A 66 -2.46 7.65 -11.69
C CYS A 66 -2.75 7.80 -10.20
N LYS A 67 -2.96 9.04 -9.76
CA LYS A 67 -3.31 9.38 -8.39
C LYS A 67 -4.80 9.73 -8.29
N ASN A 68 -5.35 9.49 -7.11
CA ASN A 68 -6.71 9.95 -6.77
C ASN A 68 -6.73 11.45 -6.45
N ALA A 69 -7.92 11.97 -6.09
CA ALA A 69 -8.11 13.38 -5.74
C ALA A 69 -7.27 13.83 -4.53
N ASP A 70 -6.93 12.91 -3.62
CA ASP A 70 -6.10 13.18 -2.44
C ASP A 70 -4.60 13.11 -2.74
N GLY A 71 -4.21 12.95 -4.01
CA GLY A 71 -2.82 12.82 -4.43
C GLY A 71 -2.18 11.46 -4.13
N ARG A 72 -2.97 10.45 -3.74
CA ARG A 72 -2.52 9.09 -3.44
C ARG A 72 -2.73 8.18 -4.64
N GLY A 73 -1.81 7.25 -4.84
CA GLY A 73 -1.89 6.27 -5.91
C GLY A 73 -0.85 5.17 -5.75
N PRO A 74 -0.87 4.15 -6.63
CA PRO A 74 0.08 3.06 -6.57
C PRO A 74 1.53 3.54 -6.61
N ALA A 75 2.33 3.07 -5.67
CA ALA A 75 3.78 3.22 -5.70
C ALA A 75 4.35 2.02 -6.47
N TRP A 76 4.86 2.28 -7.67
CA TRP A 76 5.35 1.25 -8.59
C TRP A 76 6.87 1.31 -8.70
N ALA A 77 7.51 0.16 -8.56
CA ALA A 77 8.93 0.00 -8.77
C ALA A 77 9.21 -1.28 -9.56
N ASN A 78 10.09 -1.19 -10.56
CA ASN A 78 10.52 -2.34 -11.34
C ASN A 78 11.77 -2.97 -10.74
N SER A 79 11.82 -4.29 -10.70
CA SER A 79 13.00 -5.07 -10.35
C SER A 79 13.54 -5.83 -11.55
N LEU A 80 14.61 -6.58 -11.35
CA LEU A 80 15.09 -7.52 -12.35
C LEU A 80 14.07 -8.65 -12.54
N PHE A 81 14.18 -9.33 -13.67
CA PHE A 81 13.27 -10.41 -14.04
C PHE A 81 13.30 -11.58 -13.03
N GLU A 82 14.47 -11.89 -12.51
CA GLU A 82 14.71 -13.04 -11.65
C GLU A 82 14.51 -12.78 -10.13
N ASP A 83 14.52 -11.53 -9.68
CA ASP A 83 14.58 -11.19 -8.24
C ASP A 83 13.31 -10.50 -7.68
N ASN A 84 12.24 -10.45 -8.46
CA ASN A 84 11.07 -9.66 -8.11
C ASN A 84 10.36 -10.12 -6.83
N ALA A 85 10.36 -11.42 -6.55
CA ALA A 85 9.72 -11.94 -5.34
C ALA A 85 10.44 -11.44 -4.07
N GLU A 86 11.75 -11.55 -4.06
CA GLU A 86 12.60 -11.08 -2.96
C GLU A 86 12.54 -9.56 -2.83
N PHE A 87 12.52 -8.83 -3.95
CA PHE A 87 12.38 -7.39 -3.96
C PHE A 87 11.05 -6.96 -3.32
N GLY A 88 9.94 -7.58 -3.72
CA GLY A 88 8.63 -7.30 -3.15
C GLY A 88 8.50 -7.69 -1.68
N LEU A 89 9.10 -8.81 -1.28
CA LEU A 89 9.20 -9.21 0.13
C LEU A 89 10.02 -8.18 0.93
N GLY A 90 11.13 -7.72 0.38
CA GLY A 90 11.98 -6.69 0.98
C GLY A 90 11.23 -5.37 1.19
N MET A 91 10.44 -4.95 0.20
CA MET A 91 9.56 -3.78 0.33
C MET A 91 8.56 -3.94 1.48
N HIS A 92 7.90 -5.09 1.58
CA HIS A 92 6.95 -5.40 2.65
C HIS A 92 7.62 -5.33 4.03
N VAL A 93 8.74 -6.04 4.20
CA VAL A 93 9.50 -6.06 5.46
C VAL A 93 9.98 -4.66 5.84
N GLY A 94 10.45 -3.87 4.86
CA GLY A 94 10.86 -2.49 5.10
C GLY A 94 9.72 -1.61 5.62
N VAL A 95 8.54 -1.73 5.01
CA VAL A 95 7.33 -1.00 5.46
C VAL A 95 6.92 -1.42 6.87
N GLU A 96 6.89 -2.72 7.16
CA GLU A 96 6.53 -3.19 8.50
C GLU A 96 7.54 -2.70 9.55
N LYS A 97 8.84 -2.64 9.25
CA LYS A 97 9.85 -2.06 10.15
C LYS A 97 9.64 -0.58 10.43
N LEU A 98 9.26 0.19 9.41
CA LEU A 98 8.90 1.60 9.62
C LEU A 98 7.66 1.74 10.51
N ARG A 99 6.67 0.87 10.35
CA ARG A 99 5.47 0.85 11.19
C ARG A 99 5.75 0.36 12.60
N ASP A 100 6.67 -0.58 12.79
CA ASP A 100 7.15 -1.00 14.12
C ASP A 100 7.80 0.19 14.85
N ARG A 101 8.64 0.96 14.16
CA ARG A 101 9.25 2.18 14.73
C ARG A 101 8.20 3.20 15.16
N VAL A 102 7.18 3.42 14.33
CA VAL A 102 6.07 4.32 14.69
C VAL A 102 5.34 3.82 15.94
N GLN A 103 5.07 2.52 16.04
CA GLN A 103 4.47 1.90 17.21
C GLN A 103 5.32 2.13 18.46
N GLU A 104 6.62 1.85 18.39
CA GLU A 104 7.55 2.08 19.51
C GLU A 104 7.55 3.54 19.99
N THR A 105 7.49 4.49 19.05
CA THR A 105 7.43 5.91 19.37
C THR A 105 6.09 6.26 20.04
N MET A 106 4.97 5.69 19.59
CA MET A 106 3.68 5.84 20.24
C MET A 106 3.68 5.26 21.67
N GLU A 107 4.22 4.07 21.86
CA GLU A 107 4.33 3.43 23.17
C GLU A 107 5.16 4.28 24.15
N LYS A 108 6.29 4.85 23.68
CA LYS A 108 7.10 5.80 24.46
C LYS A 108 6.32 7.09 24.79
N ALA A 109 5.54 7.59 23.84
CA ALA A 109 4.71 8.78 24.05
C ALA A 109 3.60 8.52 25.08
N ILE A 110 2.92 7.38 25.03
CA ILE A 110 1.89 6.97 25.99
C ILE A 110 2.47 6.88 27.39
N ALA A 111 3.67 6.29 27.54
CA ALA A 111 4.30 6.08 28.84
C ALA A 111 4.87 7.37 29.45
N ASN A 112 5.53 8.20 28.65
CA ASN A 112 6.43 9.24 29.16
C ASN A 112 5.96 10.67 28.85
N CYS A 113 5.06 10.88 27.88
CA CYS A 113 4.69 12.23 27.48
C CYS A 113 3.63 12.82 28.42
N THR A 114 3.99 13.92 29.09
CA THR A 114 3.08 14.70 29.94
C THR A 114 2.24 15.72 29.16
N LYS A 115 2.63 16.03 27.91
CA LYS A 115 1.93 16.99 27.04
C LYS A 115 0.82 16.32 26.22
N CYS A 116 0.87 15.01 26.04
CA CYS A 116 -0.15 14.26 25.31
C CYS A 116 -1.43 14.18 26.14
N SER A 117 -2.56 14.58 25.55
CA SER A 117 -3.88 14.42 26.17
C SER A 117 -4.23 12.94 26.35
N GLU A 118 -5.10 12.63 27.31
CA GLU A 118 -5.58 11.25 27.49
C GLU A 118 -6.36 10.76 26.27
N GLU A 119 -7.04 11.64 25.55
CA GLU A 119 -7.71 11.33 24.29
C GLU A 119 -6.69 10.88 23.22
N LEU A 120 -5.59 11.63 23.04
CA LEU A 120 -4.53 11.28 22.10
C LEU A 120 -3.91 9.92 22.45
N LYS A 121 -3.62 9.67 23.72
CA LYS A 121 -3.09 8.38 24.17
C LYS A 121 -4.05 7.23 23.93
N ALA A 122 -5.35 7.45 24.09
CA ALA A 122 -6.37 6.44 23.78
C ALA A 122 -6.41 6.12 22.28
N VAL A 123 -6.35 7.14 21.42
CA VAL A 123 -6.32 6.94 19.95
C VAL A 123 -5.02 6.26 19.50
N MET A 124 -3.88 6.57 20.11
CA MET A 124 -2.63 5.85 19.84
C MET A 124 -2.73 4.35 20.18
N LYS A 125 -3.32 4.01 21.34
CA LYS A 125 -3.58 2.60 21.71
C LYS A 125 -4.50 1.91 20.72
N GLU A 126 -5.58 2.58 20.34
CA GLU A 126 -6.51 2.07 19.33
C GLU A 126 -5.81 1.81 17.99
N TRP A 127 -4.86 2.68 17.57
CA TRP A 127 -4.09 2.47 16.38
C TRP A 127 -3.20 1.21 16.49
N ILE A 128 -2.51 1.03 17.62
CA ILE A 128 -1.65 -0.14 17.87
C ILE A 128 -2.47 -1.43 17.76
N GLU A 129 -3.66 -1.48 18.34
CA GLU A 129 -4.55 -2.64 18.29
C GLU A 129 -5.07 -2.93 16.87
N ASN A 130 -5.31 -1.90 16.06
CA ASN A 130 -5.91 -2.00 14.74
C ASN A 130 -4.93 -1.86 13.57
N ARG A 131 -3.62 -1.76 13.84
CA ARG A 131 -2.59 -1.56 12.79
C ARG A 131 -2.59 -2.64 11.71
N GLY A 132 -3.02 -3.85 12.03
CA GLY A 132 -3.09 -4.98 11.10
C GLY A 132 -4.23 -4.88 10.07
N SER A 133 -5.21 -4.01 10.27
CA SER A 133 -6.34 -3.82 9.37
C SER A 133 -6.19 -2.52 8.58
N SER A 134 -6.29 -2.60 7.25
CA SER A 134 -6.19 -1.43 6.37
C SER A 134 -7.33 -0.42 6.63
N ALA A 135 -8.57 -0.88 6.67
CA ALA A 135 -9.74 -0.02 6.88
C ALA A 135 -9.71 0.65 8.26
N LYS A 136 -9.49 -0.15 9.32
CA LYS A 136 -9.44 0.38 10.69
C LYS A 136 -8.25 1.30 10.90
N SER A 137 -7.06 0.95 10.40
CA SER A 137 -5.90 1.83 10.50
C SER A 137 -6.11 3.17 9.78
N ALA A 138 -6.83 3.20 8.67
CA ALA A 138 -7.17 4.42 7.96
C ALA A 138 -8.14 5.30 8.78
N GLU A 139 -9.19 4.70 9.34
CA GLU A 139 -10.18 5.38 10.18
C GLU A 139 -9.52 6.01 11.42
N VAL A 140 -8.71 5.23 12.14
CA VAL A 140 -8.01 5.72 13.33
C VAL A 140 -6.99 6.79 12.96
N THR A 141 -6.27 6.63 11.85
CA THR A 141 -5.29 7.61 11.37
C THR A 141 -5.95 8.97 11.08
N ALA A 142 -7.16 8.98 10.51
CA ALA A 142 -7.88 10.22 10.23
C ALA A 142 -8.20 11.02 11.50
N ARG A 143 -8.44 10.34 12.63
CA ARG A 143 -8.63 10.97 13.96
C ARG A 143 -7.30 11.31 14.64
N LEU A 144 -6.27 10.49 14.40
CA LEU A 144 -4.97 10.61 15.06
C LEU A 144 -4.20 11.85 14.60
N ILE A 145 -4.14 12.09 13.27
CA ILE A 145 -3.32 13.17 12.69
C ILE A 145 -3.66 14.55 13.29
N PRO A 146 -4.92 15.00 13.37
CA PRO A 146 -5.24 16.29 13.94
C PRO A 146 -4.83 16.42 15.43
N LEU A 147 -4.92 15.34 16.18
CA LEU A 147 -4.53 15.32 17.60
C LEU A 147 -3.00 15.39 17.76
N LEU A 148 -2.26 14.74 16.88
CA LEU A 148 -0.79 14.83 16.86
C LEU A 148 -0.32 16.25 16.52
N GLU A 149 -0.94 16.88 15.52
CA GLU A 149 -0.64 18.26 15.12
C GLU A 149 -0.94 19.26 16.26
N ALA A 150 -2.04 19.07 16.96
CA ALA A 150 -2.42 19.90 18.10
C ALA A 150 -1.47 19.75 19.31
N CYS A 151 -0.95 18.56 19.56
CA CYS A 151 -0.04 18.30 20.68
C CYS A 151 1.35 18.90 20.45
N GLY A 152 1.92 18.73 19.26
CA GLY A 152 3.21 19.30 18.83
C GLY A 152 4.44 18.93 19.67
N CYS A 153 4.38 17.90 20.53
CA CYS A 153 5.54 17.41 21.27
C CYS A 153 6.51 16.64 20.34
N ASP A 154 7.73 16.37 20.80
CA ASP A 154 8.75 15.75 19.96
C ASP A 154 8.35 14.36 19.47
N TYR A 155 7.71 13.54 20.30
CA TYR A 155 7.13 12.26 19.89
C TYR A 155 6.08 12.44 18.79
N CYS A 156 5.18 13.43 18.94
CA CYS A 156 4.15 13.69 17.93
C CYS A 156 4.75 14.14 16.60
N LYS A 157 5.81 14.96 16.65
CA LYS A 157 6.52 15.37 15.43
C LYS A 157 7.17 14.17 14.72
N GLU A 158 7.85 13.30 15.45
CA GLU A 158 8.45 12.08 14.89
C GLU A 158 7.39 11.17 14.25
N ILE A 159 6.23 11.00 14.91
CA ILE A 159 5.12 10.23 14.32
C ILE A 159 4.59 10.89 13.04
N LEU A 160 4.46 12.22 13.01
CA LEU A 160 4.01 12.98 11.85
C LEU A 160 5.00 12.93 10.68
N GLU A 161 6.30 12.86 10.91
CA GLU A 161 7.31 12.62 9.86
C GLU A 161 7.07 11.29 9.16
N HIS A 162 6.49 10.32 9.86
CA HIS A 162 6.17 9.00 9.35
C HIS A 162 4.67 8.78 9.04
N LYS A 163 3.89 9.85 8.89
CA LYS A 163 2.43 9.79 8.70
C LYS A 163 1.98 8.90 7.54
N ASP A 164 2.79 8.79 6.49
CA ASP A 164 2.46 7.99 5.30
C ASP A 164 2.45 6.48 5.57
N TRP A 165 3.03 6.04 6.70
CA TRP A 165 3.08 4.65 7.14
C TRP A 165 2.01 4.29 8.17
N LEU A 166 1.21 5.25 8.62
CA LEU A 166 0.13 5.01 9.59
C LEU A 166 -0.97 4.11 9.02
N VAL A 167 -1.33 4.31 7.76
CA VAL A 167 -2.29 3.42 7.06
C VAL A 167 -1.56 2.20 6.52
N LYS A 168 -2.11 1.00 6.81
CA LYS A 168 -1.54 -0.25 6.31
C LYS A 168 -1.50 -0.25 4.79
N LYS A 169 -0.32 -0.50 4.22
CA LYS A 169 -0.12 -0.64 2.78
C LYS A 169 -0.58 -2.01 2.29
N SER A 170 -0.93 -2.09 1.02
CA SER A 170 -1.21 -3.35 0.32
C SER A 170 -0.03 -3.64 -0.61
N GLN A 171 0.76 -4.65 -0.27
CA GLN A 171 1.94 -5.04 -1.06
C GLN A 171 1.54 -6.02 -2.16
N TRP A 172 1.94 -5.73 -3.37
CA TRP A 172 1.71 -6.53 -4.56
C TRP A 172 3.03 -6.84 -5.26
N ILE A 173 3.19 -8.09 -5.66
CA ILE A 173 4.32 -8.58 -6.43
C ILE A 173 3.73 -9.04 -7.77
N ILE A 174 4.06 -8.33 -8.85
CA ILE A 174 3.41 -8.51 -10.15
C ILE A 174 4.47 -8.86 -11.20
N GLY A 175 4.17 -9.85 -12.01
CA GLY A 175 5.02 -10.24 -13.12
C GLY A 175 4.32 -11.27 -14.02
N GLY A 176 4.95 -11.62 -15.12
CA GLY A 176 4.46 -12.64 -16.05
C GLY A 176 4.92 -14.05 -15.67
N ASP A 177 4.50 -15.00 -16.49
CA ASP A 177 4.85 -16.42 -16.41
C ASP A 177 6.36 -16.67 -16.50
N GLY A 178 7.08 -15.90 -17.32
CA GLY A 178 8.53 -16.01 -17.44
C GLY A 178 9.25 -15.83 -16.10
N TRP A 179 8.84 -14.87 -15.30
CA TRP A 179 9.36 -14.68 -13.94
C TRP A 179 8.81 -15.72 -12.96
N GLY A 180 7.49 -15.82 -12.86
CA GLY A 180 6.82 -16.53 -11.76
C GLY A 180 6.74 -18.04 -11.97
N TYR A 181 7.08 -18.56 -13.16
CA TYR A 181 6.94 -19.96 -13.50
C TYR A 181 8.16 -20.57 -14.21
N ASP A 182 8.63 -19.96 -15.32
CA ASP A 182 9.58 -20.61 -16.24
C ASP A 182 11.01 -20.71 -15.70
N ILE A 183 11.45 -19.79 -14.82
CA ILE A 183 12.79 -19.80 -14.23
C ILE A 183 12.77 -20.19 -12.75
N GLY A 184 12.32 -21.43 -12.47
CA GLY A 184 12.34 -21.98 -11.11
C GLY A 184 11.49 -21.21 -10.13
N TYR A 185 10.33 -20.69 -10.58
CA TYR A 185 9.38 -19.89 -9.79
C TYR A 185 9.91 -18.54 -9.29
N GLY A 186 11.10 -18.09 -9.67
CA GLY A 186 11.62 -16.75 -9.37
C GLY A 186 11.55 -16.33 -7.91
N GLY A 187 11.75 -17.27 -6.97
CA GLY A 187 11.64 -17.00 -5.53
C GLY A 187 10.21 -16.96 -4.94
N VAL A 188 9.18 -17.15 -5.78
CA VAL A 188 7.77 -17.10 -5.34
C VAL A 188 7.46 -18.15 -4.27
N ASP A 189 7.97 -19.37 -4.42
CA ASP A 189 7.79 -20.46 -3.45
C ASP A 189 8.35 -20.08 -2.07
N HIS A 190 9.52 -19.44 -2.03
CA HIS A 190 10.12 -18.95 -0.79
C HIS A 190 9.24 -17.87 -0.15
N VAL A 191 8.81 -16.88 -0.92
CA VAL A 191 7.96 -15.80 -0.41
C VAL A 191 6.66 -16.34 0.16
N LEU A 192 6.01 -17.28 -0.54
CA LEU A 192 4.81 -17.96 -0.05
C LEU A 192 5.08 -18.72 1.26
N ALA A 193 6.22 -19.40 1.37
CA ALA A 193 6.61 -20.14 2.56
C ALA A 193 6.83 -19.24 3.78
N THR A 194 7.15 -17.94 3.60
CA THR A 194 7.31 -17.00 4.72
C THR A 194 6.01 -16.66 5.42
N GLY A 195 4.86 -16.86 4.79
CA GLY A 195 3.53 -16.52 5.32
C GLY A 195 3.33 -15.01 5.55
N GLN A 196 4.12 -14.15 4.90
CA GLN A 196 3.98 -12.71 4.99
C GLN A 196 2.72 -12.23 4.25
N ASP A 197 2.17 -11.10 4.68
CA ASP A 197 0.96 -10.50 4.09
C ASP A 197 1.30 -9.74 2.80
N VAL A 198 1.58 -10.49 1.76
CA VAL A 198 1.86 -10.01 0.40
C VAL A 198 0.91 -10.67 -0.60
N ASN A 199 0.59 -9.96 -1.67
CA ASN A 199 -0.22 -10.46 -2.80
C ASN A 199 0.71 -10.70 -3.99
N ILE A 200 0.57 -11.85 -4.66
CA ILE A 200 1.39 -12.25 -5.80
C ILE A 200 0.48 -12.52 -6.99
#